data_bb881b91d6cbd5d9708830903c1679ca
#
_entry.id   bb881b91d6cbd5d9708830903c1679ca
#
_cell.length_a   1.000
_cell.length_b   1.000
_cell.length_c   1.000
_cell.angle_alpha   90.00
_cell.angle_beta   90.00
_cell.angle_gamma   90.00
#
_symmetry.space_group_name_H-M   'P 1'
#
loop_
_entity.id
_entity.type
_entity.pdbx_description
1 polymer ?
#
loop_
_entity_poly.entity_id
_entity_poly.type
_entity_poly.pdbx_seq_one_letter_code
_entity_poly.pdbx_strand_id
1 'polypeptide(L)'
;MFDATEFPITTRWPAQHPERLQLYSLPTPNGVKVSIMLEETGLPYEAHLIDIGQNATWTPEFLSLNPNGKIPAILDPAGPDGKPLALFESGAILLYLAEKCGEFLPQDPVQRIETIQWVFFQMAAVGPMFGQLGFFHKFAGREYEDKRPLQRYQKESQRLLGVLNERLENREWIMGADYTIADISLLGWVRNLIGFYEARELVSFDSFPHVGAWLERGLERPAVQRGLNIPARP
;
A
#
# COMPACT_ATOMS: atom_id res chain seq x y z
N MET A 1 7.10 26.29 6.57
CA MET A 1 8.11 25.46 7.27
C MET A 1 7.36 24.74 8.37
N PHE A 2 7.54 23.43 8.50
CA PHE A 2 6.90 22.67 9.59
C PHE A 2 7.43 23.11 10.95
N ASP A 3 6.52 23.26 11.92
CA ASP A 3 6.93 23.48 13.31
C ASP A 3 7.40 22.14 13.90
N ALA A 4 8.66 22.06 14.31
CA ALA A 4 9.25 20.86 14.87
C ALA A 4 8.64 20.44 16.23
N THR A 5 7.96 21.36 16.93
CA THR A 5 7.24 21.04 18.17
C THR A 5 5.91 20.35 17.87
N GLU A 6 5.27 20.71 16.78
CA GLU A 6 4.02 20.09 16.30
C GLU A 6 4.32 18.81 15.52
N PHE A 7 5.41 18.81 14.70
CA PHE A 7 5.79 17.66 13.86
C PHE A 7 7.25 17.23 14.15
N PRO A 8 7.51 16.56 15.29
CA PRO A 8 8.85 16.12 15.70
C PRO A 8 9.54 15.21 14.67
N ILE A 9 8.79 14.52 13.82
CA ILE A 9 9.30 13.70 12.71
C ILE A 9 10.32 14.46 11.85
N THR A 10 10.13 15.77 11.65
CA THR A 10 10.99 16.62 10.83
C THR A 10 12.35 16.93 11.45
N THR A 11 12.55 16.66 12.74
CA THR A 11 13.86 16.79 13.38
C THR A 11 14.80 15.64 13.03
N ARG A 12 14.24 14.45 12.84
CA ARG A 12 15.00 13.24 12.51
C ARG A 12 15.13 13.05 10.99
N TRP A 13 14.09 13.38 10.25
CA TRP A 13 14.07 13.38 8.79
C TRP A 13 13.70 14.78 8.28
N PRO A 14 14.68 15.70 8.26
CA PRO A 14 14.43 17.08 7.84
C PRO A 14 14.09 17.16 6.36
N ALA A 15 13.02 17.89 6.05
CA ALA A 15 12.59 18.12 4.68
C ALA A 15 13.55 19.07 3.96
N GLN A 16 14.00 18.70 2.75
CA GLN A 16 14.72 19.58 1.84
C GLN A 16 13.74 20.53 1.11
N HIS A 17 12.52 20.03 0.89
CA HIS A 17 11.43 20.73 0.23
C HIS A 17 10.18 20.75 1.14
N PRO A 18 10.17 21.59 2.19
CA PRO A 18 9.09 21.59 3.20
C PRO A 18 7.73 22.07 2.64
N GLU A 19 7.71 22.64 1.44
CA GLU A 19 6.48 23.00 0.72
C GLU A 19 5.82 21.83 0.02
N ARG A 20 6.51 20.68 -0.08
CA ARG A 20 5.99 19.45 -0.72
C ARG A 20 5.44 18.49 0.31
N LEU A 21 4.59 17.58 -0.15
CA LEU A 21 4.14 16.45 0.64
C LEU A 21 5.35 15.58 1.03
N GLN A 22 5.45 15.23 2.31
CA GLN A 22 6.50 14.37 2.84
C GLN A 22 5.99 12.94 2.98
N LEU A 23 6.65 11.98 2.33
CA LEU A 23 6.34 10.55 2.44
C LEU A 23 7.40 9.86 3.31
N TYR A 24 7.00 9.28 4.42
CA TYR A 24 7.83 8.46 5.31
C TYR A 24 7.52 6.98 5.08
N SER A 25 8.37 6.26 4.35
CA SER A 25 8.02 4.93 3.87
C SER A 25 9.23 4.00 3.63
N LEU A 26 8.92 2.79 3.22
CA LEU A 26 9.84 1.78 2.66
C LEU A 26 9.08 1.04 1.55
N PRO A 27 9.73 0.53 0.48
CA PRO A 27 9.09 -0.24 -0.60
C PRO A 27 8.60 -1.62 -0.12
N THR A 28 7.64 -1.63 0.78
CA THR A 28 6.86 -2.80 1.22
C THR A 28 5.50 -2.80 0.52
N PRO A 29 4.70 -3.88 0.58
CA PRO A 29 3.37 -3.90 -0.02
C PRO A 29 2.45 -2.74 0.38
N ASN A 30 2.58 -2.22 1.60
CA ASN A 30 1.83 -1.05 2.05
C ASN A 30 2.48 0.27 1.64
N GLY A 31 3.81 0.35 1.69
CA GLY A 31 4.55 1.56 1.32
C GLY A 31 4.38 1.92 -0.14
N VAL A 32 4.46 0.92 -1.03
CA VAL A 32 4.32 1.15 -2.48
C VAL A 32 2.94 1.62 -2.91
N LYS A 33 1.88 1.42 -2.13
CA LYS A 33 0.57 2.00 -2.42
C LYS A 33 0.66 3.52 -2.52
N VAL A 34 1.29 4.14 -1.54
CA VAL A 34 1.38 5.60 -1.46
C VAL A 34 2.35 6.16 -2.49
N SER A 35 3.52 5.53 -2.67
CA SER A 35 4.46 5.97 -3.70
C SER A 35 3.89 5.81 -5.11
N ILE A 36 3.18 4.71 -5.42
CA ILE A 36 2.47 4.55 -6.69
C ILE A 36 1.42 5.65 -6.86
N MET A 37 0.61 5.91 -5.84
CA MET A 37 -0.42 6.95 -5.91
C MET A 37 0.19 8.34 -6.19
N LEU A 38 1.30 8.68 -5.53
CA LEU A 38 2.01 9.94 -5.75
C LEU A 38 2.59 10.04 -7.17
N GLU A 39 3.11 8.94 -7.71
CA GLU A 39 3.60 8.89 -9.09
C GLU A 39 2.47 8.94 -10.13
N GLU A 40 1.30 8.38 -9.84
CA GLU A 40 0.12 8.44 -10.71
C GLU A 40 -0.49 9.84 -10.73
N THR A 41 -0.54 10.52 -9.59
CA THR A 41 -1.12 11.87 -9.47
C THR A 41 -0.19 12.98 -9.94
N GLY A 42 1.13 12.73 -9.94
CA GLY A 42 2.13 13.77 -10.22
C GLY A 42 2.22 14.86 -9.15
N LEU A 43 1.61 14.67 -7.98
CA LEU A 43 1.71 15.60 -6.86
C LEU A 43 3.18 15.75 -6.42
N PRO A 44 3.69 16.96 -6.23
CA PRO A 44 5.05 17.15 -5.75
C PRO A 44 5.23 16.59 -4.33
N TYR A 45 6.22 15.72 -4.16
CA TYR A 45 6.51 15.13 -2.85
C TYR A 45 8.02 14.97 -2.63
N GLU A 46 8.37 14.67 -1.40
CA GLU A 46 9.70 14.26 -0.96
C GLU A 46 9.58 12.94 -0.18
N ALA A 47 10.42 11.96 -0.49
CA ALA A 47 10.35 10.64 0.12
C ALA A 47 11.52 10.41 1.09
N HIS A 48 11.19 9.98 2.31
CA HIS A 48 12.14 9.65 3.38
C HIS A 48 12.15 8.14 3.59
N LEU A 49 13.34 7.54 3.50
CA LEU A 49 13.52 6.12 3.77
C LEU A 49 13.43 5.85 5.27
N ILE A 50 12.51 4.99 5.68
CA ILE A 50 12.34 4.54 7.06
C ILE A 50 12.81 3.10 7.18
N ASP A 51 13.98 2.90 7.76
CA ASP A 51 14.55 1.55 7.96
C ASP A 51 13.84 0.82 9.10
N ILE A 52 12.90 -0.05 8.74
CA ILE A 52 12.16 -0.88 9.71
C ILE A 52 13.06 -1.96 10.35
N GLY A 53 14.13 -2.36 9.68
CA GLY A 53 15.11 -3.33 10.20
C GLY A 53 15.93 -2.77 11.38
N GLN A 54 16.10 -1.43 11.42
CA GLN A 54 16.75 -0.72 12.51
C GLN A 54 15.77 -0.10 13.53
N ASN A 55 14.53 -0.60 13.56
CA ASN A 55 13.49 -0.12 14.47
C ASN A 55 13.20 1.40 14.35
N ALA A 56 13.44 2.02 13.19
CA ALA A 56 13.23 3.44 12.98
C ALA A 56 11.78 3.89 13.23
N THR A 57 10.81 2.99 13.06
CA THR A 57 9.38 3.26 13.33
C THR A 57 9.02 3.33 14.81
N TRP A 58 9.92 2.92 15.69
CA TRP A 58 9.71 2.94 17.16
C TRP A 58 10.41 4.12 17.84
N THR A 59 10.96 5.06 17.08
CA THR A 59 11.53 6.29 17.63
C THR A 59 10.42 7.26 18.01
N PRO A 60 10.63 8.12 19.05
CA PRO A 60 9.62 9.10 19.46
C PRO A 60 9.17 10.00 18.31
N GLU A 61 10.09 10.38 17.41
CA GLU A 61 9.82 11.24 16.27
C GLU A 61 8.86 10.54 15.28
N PHE A 62 9.08 9.25 14.98
CA PHE A 62 8.16 8.52 14.09
C PHE A 62 6.81 8.24 14.76
N LEU A 63 6.82 7.87 16.04
CA LEU A 63 5.59 7.61 16.80
C LEU A 63 4.72 8.87 16.97
N SER A 64 5.29 10.06 16.90
CA SER A 64 4.53 11.32 16.87
C SER A 64 3.69 11.45 15.60
N LEU A 65 4.14 10.86 14.47
CA LEU A 65 3.42 10.84 13.21
C LEU A 65 2.46 9.65 13.11
N ASN A 66 2.92 8.47 13.53
CA ASN A 66 2.12 7.25 13.54
C ASN A 66 2.31 6.46 14.84
N PRO A 67 1.39 6.56 15.81
CA PRO A 67 1.49 5.85 17.08
C PRO A 67 1.45 4.33 16.95
N ASN A 68 1.02 3.78 15.79
CA ASN A 68 1.06 2.34 15.50
C ASN A 68 2.47 1.84 15.13
N GLY A 69 3.45 2.74 14.91
CA GLY A 69 4.83 2.37 14.57
C GLY A 69 4.94 1.61 13.24
N LYS A 70 4.16 1.99 12.23
CA LYS A 70 4.12 1.36 10.90
C LYS A 70 4.28 2.38 9.79
N ILE A 71 4.97 1.99 8.72
CA ILE A 71 4.97 2.71 7.45
C ILE A 71 3.79 2.22 6.56
N PRO A 72 3.32 3.03 5.61
CA PRO A 72 3.68 4.42 5.32
C PRO A 72 2.97 5.42 6.23
N ALA A 73 3.51 6.63 6.30
CA ALA A 73 2.85 7.82 6.82
C ALA A 73 3.21 9.03 5.95
N ILE A 74 2.38 10.06 5.96
CA ILE A 74 2.62 11.31 5.23
C ILE A 74 2.47 12.52 6.14
N LEU A 75 3.14 13.62 5.75
CA LEU A 75 2.92 14.95 6.29
C LEU A 75 2.71 15.89 5.11
N ASP A 76 1.50 16.39 4.96
CA ASP A 76 1.13 17.31 3.88
C ASP A 76 1.09 18.75 4.42
N PRO A 77 1.95 19.67 3.93
CA PRO A 77 1.96 21.06 4.39
C PRO A 77 0.69 21.83 3.99
N ALA A 78 0.00 21.38 2.93
CA ALA A 78 -1.21 21.98 2.37
C ALA A 78 -2.41 21.04 2.52
N GLY A 79 -2.68 20.60 3.74
CA GLY A 79 -3.85 19.79 4.07
C GLY A 79 -5.17 20.57 3.97
N PRO A 80 -6.28 19.98 4.42
CA PRO A 80 -7.57 20.66 4.45
C PRO A 80 -7.49 21.99 5.19
N ASP A 81 -8.24 22.98 4.73
CA ASP A 81 -8.23 24.35 5.25
C ASP A 81 -6.87 25.05 5.24
N GLY A 82 -5.94 24.59 4.40
CA GLY A 82 -4.59 25.16 4.27
C GLY A 82 -3.68 24.92 5.48
N LYS A 83 -4.03 23.96 6.36
CA LYS A 83 -3.23 23.59 7.52
C LYS A 83 -2.44 22.31 7.23
N PRO A 84 -1.25 22.11 7.85
CA PRO A 84 -0.54 20.86 7.75
C PRO A 84 -1.39 19.68 8.26
N LEU A 85 -1.30 18.53 7.56
CA LEU A 85 -1.97 17.30 7.94
C LEU A 85 -0.97 16.16 8.03
N ALA A 86 -0.87 15.55 9.22
CA ALA A 86 -0.20 14.27 9.42
C ALA A 86 -1.21 13.13 9.25
N LEU A 87 -0.87 12.11 8.45
CA LEU A 87 -1.79 11.00 8.18
C LEU A 87 -1.02 9.69 8.09
N PHE A 88 -1.57 8.66 8.71
CA PHE A 88 -1.15 7.27 8.59
C PHE A 88 -2.32 6.38 8.16
N GLU A 89 -2.11 5.07 8.00
CA GLU A 89 -2.95 4.10 7.32
C GLU A 89 -2.94 4.27 5.79
N SER A 90 -2.32 3.32 5.09
CA SER A 90 -2.15 3.41 3.64
C SER A 90 -3.46 3.55 2.87
N GLY A 91 -4.57 2.94 3.35
CA GLY A 91 -5.88 3.11 2.75
C GLY A 91 -6.46 4.51 2.94
N ALA A 92 -6.29 5.10 4.13
CA ALA A 92 -6.71 6.47 4.41
C ALA A 92 -5.89 7.49 3.58
N ILE A 93 -4.58 7.24 3.44
CA ILE A 93 -3.71 8.06 2.60
C ILE A 93 -4.15 8.01 1.13
N LEU A 94 -4.49 6.82 0.60
CA LEU A 94 -5.01 6.69 -0.77
C LEU A 94 -6.29 7.49 -0.97
N LEU A 95 -7.24 7.40 -0.04
CA LEU A 95 -8.49 8.16 -0.08
C LEU A 95 -8.21 9.67 -0.08
N TYR A 96 -7.36 10.12 0.85
CA TYR A 96 -6.98 11.52 0.97
C TYR A 96 -6.35 12.06 -0.31
N LEU A 97 -5.38 11.33 -0.88
CA LEU A 97 -4.69 11.75 -2.10
C LEU A 97 -5.63 11.78 -3.31
N ALA A 98 -6.55 10.80 -3.41
CA ALA A 98 -7.55 10.77 -4.47
C ALA A 98 -8.53 11.96 -4.37
N GLU A 99 -8.96 12.32 -3.16
CA GLU A 99 -9.78 13.51 -2.94
C GLU A 99 -9.01 14.81 -3.24
N LYS A 100 -7.74 14.87 -2.87
CA LYS A 100 -6.88 16.04 -3.10
C LYS A 100 -6.63 16.31 -4.60
N CYS A 101 -6.41 15.26 -5.38
CA CYS A 101 -6.18 15.42 -6.83
C CYS A 101 -7.46 15.37 -7.68
N GLY A 102 -8.56 14.83 -7.14
CA GLY A 102 -9.81 14.65 -7.88
C GLY A 102 -9.82 13.47 -8.85
N GLU A 103 -8.85 12.56 -8.75
CA GLU A 103 -8.65 11.42 -9.66
C GLU A 103 -8.59 10.10 -8.89
N PHE A 104 -8.70 8.96 -9.59
CA PHE A 104 -8.60 7.59 -9.05
C PHE A 104 -9.68 7.19 -8.04
N LEU A 105 -10.68 8.05 -7.81
CA LEU A 105 -11.87 7.78 -7.02
C LEU A 105 -13.09 8.36 -7.72
N PRO A 106 -14.04 7.53 -8.18
CA PRO A 106 -15.21 7.99 -8.91
C PRO A 106 -16.02 9.06 -8.15
N GLN A 107 -16.58 10.01 -8.88
CA GLN A 107 -17.45 11.04 -8.31
C GLN A 107 -18.89 10.54 -8.14
N ASP A 108 -19.34 9.56 -8.94
CA ASP A 108 -20.64 8.91 -8.73
C ASP A 108 -20.71 8.28 -7.35
N PRO A 109 -21.73 8.58 -6.53
CA PRO A 109 -21.79 8.12 -5.16
C PRO A 109 -21.78 6.60 -4.99
N VAL A 110 -22.38 5.86 -5.93
CA VAL A 110 -22.44 4.39 -5.87
C VAL A 110 -21.07 3.80 -6.19
N GLN A 111 -20.47 4.23 -7.30
CA GLN A 111 -19.14 3.78 -7.70
C GLN A 111 -18.06 4.19 -6.69
N ARG A 112 -18.21 5.37 -6.08
CA ARG A 112 -17.32 5.86 -5.03
C ARG A 112 -17.31 4.93 -3.82
N ILE A 113 -18.49 4.59 -3.29
CA ILE A 113 -18.58 3.70 -2.12
C ILE A 113 -18.15 2.28 -2.45
N GLU A 114 -18.42 1.80 -3.67
CA GLU A 114 -17.94 0.50 -4.13
C GLU A 114 -16.41 0.47 -4.25
N THR A 115 -15.78 1.53 -4.74
CA THR A 115 -14.31 1.65 -4.76
C THR A 115 -13.73 1.60 -3.35
N ILE A 116 -14.33 2.35 -2.42
CA ILE A 116 -13.93 2.34 -1.01
C ILE A 116 -14.09 0.95 -0.40
N GLN A 117 -15.17 0.23 -0.71
CA GLN A 117 -15.38 -1.16 -0.27
C GLN A 117 -14.21 -2.06 -0.68
N TRP A 118 -13.70 -1.94 -1.91
CA TRP A 118 -12.56 -2.73 -2.37
C TRP A 118 -11.25 -2.32 -1.70
N VAL A 119 -11.07 -1.04 -1.37
CA VAL A 119 -9.95 -0.61 -0.53
C VAL A 119 -10.04 -1.25 0.86
N PHE A 120 -11.22 -1.25 1.49
CA PHE A 120 -11.42 -1.92 2.78
C PHE A 120 -11.23 -3.43 2.70
N PHE A 121 -11.66 -4.07 1.62
CA PHE A 121 -11.39 -5.50 1.39
C PHE A 121 -9.88 -5.78 1.37
N GLN A 122 -9.10 -4.91 0.72
CA GLN A 122 -7.65 -5.03 0.75
C GLN A 122 -7.10 -4.84 2.16
N MET A 123 -7.53 -3.78 2.87
CA MET A 123 -7.01 -3.43 4.20
C MET A 123 -7.37 -4.47 5.27
N ALA A 124 -8.60 -4.98 5.24
CA ALA A 124 -9.12 -5.88 6.27
C ALA A 124 -8.82 -7.36 6.01
N ALA A 125 -8.66 -7.76 4.75
CA ALA A 125 -8.51 -9.17 4.37
C ALA A 125 -7.20 -9.45 3.63
N VAL A 126 -7.02 -8.92 2.41
CA VAL A 126 -5.89 -9.29 1.55
C VAL A 126 -4.54 -8.99 2.22
N GLY A 127 -4.34 -7.76 2.71
CA GLY A 127 -3.09 -7.36 3.36
C GLY A 127 -2.74 -8.22 4.56
N PRO A 128 -3.61 -8.31 5.58
CA PRO A 128 -3.37 -9.11 6.76
C PRO A 128 -3.15 -10.59 6.46
N MET A 129 -3.99 -11.20 5.61
CA MET A 129 -3.91 -12.65 5.36
C MET A 129 -2.68 -13.03 4.53
N PHE A 130 -2.35 -12.26 3.50
CA PHE A 130 -1.11 -12.47 2.74
C PHE A 130 0.13 -12.20 3.59
N GLY A 131 0.07 -11.22 4.50
CA GLY A 131 1.13 -10.95 5.46
C GLY A 131 1.36 -12.12 6.42
N GLN A 132 0.30 -12.72 6.94
CA GLN A 132 0.41 -13.92 7.78
C GLN A 132 0.93 -15.13 6.99
N LEU A 133 0.46 -15.33 5.76
CA LEU A 133 1.03 -16.37 4.90
C LEU A 133 2.54 -16.16 4.74
N GLY A 134 2.97 -14.94 4.43
CA GLY A 134 4.38 -14.60 4.29
C GLY A 134 5.18 -14.88 5.56
N PHE A 135 4.61 -14.58 6.74
CA PHE A 135 5.26 -14.89 8.03
C PHE A 135 5.53 -16.40 8.19
N PHE A 136 4.54 -17.24 7.93
CA PHE A 136 4.67 -18.69 8.09
C PHE A 136 5.37 -19.40 6.92
N HIS A 137 5.48 -18.76 5.75
CA HIS A 137 6.10 -19.35 4.56
C HIS A 137 7.56 -18.90 4.36
N LYS A 138 7.85 -17.63 4.59
CA LYS A 138 9.13 -16.99 4.22
C LYS A 138 9.96 -16.53 5.43
N PHE A 139 9.29 -16.08 6.50
CA PHE A 139 9.94 -15.51 7.68
C PHE A 139 10.06 -16.53 8.86
N ALA A 140 10.19 -16.03 10.06
CA ALA A 140 10.45 -16.82 11.26
C ALA A 140 9.46 -17.98 11.47
N GLY A 141 8.20 -17.82 11.10
CA GLY A 141 7.19 -18.89 11.19
C GLY A 141 7.46 -20.10 10.29
N ARG A 142 8.36 -19.98 9.30
CA ARG A 142 8.80 -21.11 8.46
C ARG A 142 9.44 -22.22 9.28
N GLU A 143 10.11 -21.87 10.37
CA GLU A 143 10.81 -22.81 11.24
C GLU A 143 9.87 -23.59 12.18
N TYR A 144 8.58 -23.21 12.28
CA TYR A 144 7.62 -23.89 13.15
C TYR A 144 7.31 -25.29 12.64
N GLU A 145 7.36 -26.29 13.52
CA GLU A 145 7.02 -27.68 13.21
C GLU A 145 5.54 -27.82 12.84
N ASP A 146 4.66 -27.14 13.60
CA ASP A 146 3.22 -27.12 13.33
C ASP A 146 2.90 -26.29 12.08
N LYS A 147 2.52 -26.95 10.99
CA LYS A 147 2.18 -26.33 9.72
C LYS A 147 0.70 -25.92 9.58
N ARG A 148 -0.12 -26.17 10.59
CA ARG A 148 -1.55 -25.79 10.56
C ARG A 148 -1.77 -24.28 10.34
N PRO A 149 -1.00 -23.36 10.96
CA PRO A 149 -1.12 -21.93 10.65
C PRO A 149 -0.83 -21.61 9.18
N LEU A 150 0.26 -22.15 8.62
CA LEU A 150 0.60 -21.98 7.20
C LEU A 150 -0.55 -22.47 6.30
N GLN A 151 -1.07 -23.68 6.55
CA GLN A 151 -2.15 -24.27 5.78
C GLN A 151 -3.44 -23.43 5.87
N ARG A 152 -3.74 -22.85 7.03
CA ARG A 152 -4.87 -21.96 7.20
C ARG A 152 -4.74 -20.72 6.32
N TYR A 153 -3.60 -20.03 6.39
CA TYR A 153 -3.40 -18.80 5.61
C TYR A 153 -3.20 -19.06 4.12
N GLN A 154 -2.69 -20.24 3.74
CA GLN A 154 -2.69 -20.70 2.34
C GLN A 154 -4.10 -20.79 1.79
N LYS A 155 -5.00 -21.51 2.47
CA LYS A 155 -6.41 -21.64 2.07
C LYS A 155 -7.12 -20.30 2.00
N GLU A 156 -6.88 -19.43 2.98
CA GLU A 156 -7.49 -18.11 2.99
C GLU A 156 -6.95 -17.22 1.87
N SER A 157 -5.65 -17.27 1.58
CA SER A 157 -5.06 -16.55 0.45
C SER A 157 -5.63 -17.03 -0.89
N GLN A 158 -5.81 -18.34 -1.07
CA GLN A 158 -6.46 -18.90 -2.26
C GLN A 158 -7.90 -18.43 -2.38
N ARG A 159 -8.66 -18.41 -1.28
CA ARG A 159 -10.05 -17.91 -1.28
C ARG A 159 -10.10 -16.43 -1.68
N LEU A 160 -9.20 -15.60 -1.16
CA LEU A 160 -9.15 -14.16 -1.47
C LEU A 160 -8.75 -13.91 -2.93
N LEU A 161 -7.81 -14.70 -3.46
CA LEU A 161 -7.46 -14.67 -4.89
C LEU A 161 -8.67 -15.08 -5.76
N GLY A 162 -9.46 -16.05 -5.33
CA GLY A 162 -10.72 -16.44 -5.98
C GLY A 162 -11.71 -15.29 -6.08
N VAL A 163 -11.93 -14.55 -4.97
CA VAL A 163 -12.80 -13.36 -4.95
C VAL A 163 -12.30 -12.29 -5.94
N LEU A 164 -11.00 -12.05 -5.99
CA LEU A 164 -10.42 -11.10 -6.95
C LEU A 164 -10.58 -11.60 -8.39
N ASN A 165 -10.38 -12.90 -8.62
CA ASN A 165 -10.48 -13.48 -9.95
C ASN A 165 -11.92 -13.40 -10.51
N GLU A 166 -12.92 -13.69 -9.69
CA GLU A 166 -14.34 -13.51 -10.05
C GLU A 166 -14.65 -12.02 -10.30
N ARG A 167 -14.13 -11.11 -9.46
CA ARG A 167 -14.35 -9.68 -9.65
C ARG A 167 -13.76 -9.17 -10.96
N LEU A 168 -12.61 -9.69 -11.37
CA LEU A 168 -11.88 -9.28 -12.57
C LEU A 168 -12.37 -9.98 -13.85
N GLU A 169 -13.30 -10.94 -13.74
CA GLU A 169 -13.90 -11.56 -14.93
C GLU A 169 -14.58 -10.51 -15.80
N ASN A 170 -14.18 -10.42 -17.07
CA ASN A 170 -14.64 -9.42 -18.04
C ASN A 170 -14.43 -7.95 -17.61
N ARG A 171 -13.45 -7.68 -16.75
CA ARG A 171 -13.06 -6.34 -16.32
C ARG A 171 -11.56 -6.12 -16.51
N GLU A 172 -11.24 -4.91 -16.92
CA GLU A 172 -9.86 -4.47 -17.04
C GLU A 172 -9.25 -4.19 -15.65
N TRP A 173 -10.01 -3.51 -14.80
CA TRP A 173 -9.63 -3.11 -13.45
C TRP A 173 -10.72 -3.50 -12.44
N ILE A 174 -10.43 -3.37 -11.16
CA ILE A 174 -11.37 -3.71 -10.08
C ILE A 174 -12.72 -3.01 -10.25
N MET A 175 -12.70 -1.76 -10.74
CA MET A 175 -13.94 -0.98 -10.97
C MET A 175 -14.45 -1.03 -12.41
N GLY A 176 -13.94 -1.91 -13.24
CA GLY A 176 -14.35 -2.08 -14.64
C GLY A 176 -13.29 -1.55 -15.60
N ALA A 177 -13.59 -0.47 -16.33
CA ALA A 177 -12.63 0.15 -17.24
C ALA A 177 -11.68 1.13 -16.54
N ASP A 178 -12.03 1.60 -15.34
CA ASP A 178 -11.31 2.66 -14.65
C ASP A 178 -10.31 2.10 -13.63
N TYR A 179 -9.05 2.49 -13.78
CA TYR A 179 -8.00 2.26 -12.78
C TYR A 179 -8.20 3.20 -11.60
N THR A 180 -8.29 2.65 -10.39
CA THR A 180 -8.66 3.37 -9.18
C THR A 180 -7.75 3.05 -8.00
N ILE A 181 -7.97 3.73 -6.87
CA ILE A 181 -7.30 3.40 -5.60
C ILE A 181 -7.58 1.96 -5.13
N ALA A 182 -8.63 1.30 -5.61
CA ALA A 182 -8.86 -0.12 -5.36
C ALA A 182 -7.74 -0.97 -5.96
N ASP A 183 -7.38 -0.71 -7.22
CA ASP A 183 -6.28 -1.39 -7.90
C ASP A 183 -4.92 -1.06 -7.24
N ILE A 184 -4.65 0.24 -7.01
CA ILE A 184 -3.42 0.70 -6.35
C ILE A 184 -3.24 0.01 -4.99
N SER A 185 -4.31 -0.16 -4.24
CA SER A 185 -4.27 -0.81 -2.92
C SER A 185 -3.85 -2.28 -2.98
N LEU A 186 -4.25 -3.00 -4.03
CA LEU A 186 -4.08 -4.45 -4.18
C LEU A 186 -2.77 -4.85 -4.86
N LEU A 187 -2.31 -4.07 -5.86
CA LEU A 187 -1.16 -4.41 -6.72
C LEU A 187 0.09 -4.80 -5.93
N GLY A 188 0.47 -3.99 -4.95
CA GLY A 188 1.66 -4.23 -4.13
C GLY A 188 1.59 -5.56 -3.37
N TRP A 189 0.43 -5.94 -2.88
CA TRP A 189 0.24 -7.17 -2.12
C TRP A 189 0.22 -8.41 -2.99
N VAL A 190 -0.47 -8.39 -4.14
CA VAL A 190 -0.49 -9.54 -5.06
C VAL A 190 0.91 -9.76 -5.66
N ARG A 191 1.59 -8.68 -6.09
CA ARG A 191 2.98 -8.75 -6.53
C ARG A 191 3.90 -9.35 -5.47
N ASN A 192 3.77 -8.91 -4.22
CA ASN A 192 4.62 -9.38 -3.12
C ASN A 192 4.36 -10.85 -2.79
N LEU A 193 3.12 -11.31 -2.86
CA LEU A 193 2.74 -12.69 -2.61
C LEU A 193 3.46 -13.65 -3.56
N ILE A 194 3.44 -13.36 -4.87
CA ILE A 194 4.03 -14.26 -5.87
C ILE A 194 5.52 -14.01 -6.10
N GLY A 195 5.99 -12.77 -5.92
CA GLY A 195 7.39 -12.39 -6.12
C GLY A 195 8.22 -12.59 -4.86
N PHE A 196 8.13 -11.67 -3.91
CA PHE A 196 9.00 -11.68 -2.72
C PHE A 196 8.74 -12.85 -1.78
N TYR A 197 7.46 -13.23 -1.57
CA TYR A 197 7.15 -14.42 -0.75
C TYR A 197 7.36 -15.73 -1.50
N GLU A 198 7.47 -15.69 -2.83
CA GLU A 198 7.67 -16.90 -3.66
C GLU A 198 6.55 -17.94 -3.46
N ALA A 199 5.33 -17.46 -3.20
CA ALA A 199 4.20 -18.31 -2.86
C ALA A 199 3.32 -18.71 -4.08
N ARG A 200 3.78 -18.46 -5.32
CA ARG A 200 3.01 -18.71 -6.55
C ARG A 200 2.43 -20.13 -6.61
N GLU A 201 3.28 -21.14 -6.42
CA GLU A 201 2.85 -22.55 -6.41
C GLU A 201 2.01 -22.86 -5.18
N LEU A 202 2.42 -22.37 -4.00
CA LEU A 202 1.74 -22.60 -2.72
C LEU A 202 0.27 -22.18 -2.78
N VAL A 203 -0.04 -21.04 -3.39
CA VAL A 203 -1.41 -20.54 -3.50
C VAL A 203 -2.11 -20.94 -4.80
N SER A 204 -1.45 -21.76 -5.65
CA SER A 204 -1.98 -22.16 -6.97
C SER A 204 -2.33 -20.96 -7.84
N PHE A 205 -1.44 -19.96 -7.89
CA PHE A 205 -1.73 -18.65 -8.50
C PHE A 205 -2.20 -18.74 -9.96
N ASP A 206 -1.68 -19.72 -10.71
CA ASP A 206 -2.01 -19.93 -12.13
C ASP A 206 -3.48 -20.38 -12.35
N SER A 207 -4.18 -20.76 -11.27
CA SER A 207 -5.62 -21.02 -11.30
C SER A 207 -6.47 -19.74 -11.29
N PHE A 208 -5.85 -18.56 -11.21
CA PHE A 208 -6.51 -17.25 -11.16
C PHE A 208 -6.08 -16.36 -12.34
N PRO A 209 -6.45 -16.73 -13.60
CA PRO A 209 -5.93 -16.07 -14.80
C PRO A 209 -6.29 -14.59 -14.90
N HIS A 210 -7.47 -14.17 -14.40
CA HIS A 210 -7.88 -12.78 -14.44
C HIS A 210 -7.04 -11.91 -13.48
N VAL A 211 -6.66 -12.46 -12.31
CA VAL A 211 -5.72 -11.80 -11.39
C VAL A 211 -4.34 -11.68 -12.01
N GLY A 212 -3.88 -12.73 -12.73
CA GLY A 212 -2.59 -12.71 -13.44
C GLY A 212 -2.55 -11.60 -14.48
N ALA A 213 -3.52 -11.56 -15.39
CA ALA A 213 -3.61 -10.56 -16.45
C ALA A 213 -3.76 -9.12 -15.90
N TRP A 214 -4.54 -8.93 -14.84
CA TRP A 214 -4.69 -7.65 -14.15
C TRP A 214 -3.35 -7.20 -13.52
N LEU A 215 -2.64 -8.11 -12.85
CA LEU A 215 -1.36 -7.80 -12.23
C LEU A 215 -0.31 -7.37 -13.28
N GLU A 216 -0.19 -8.11 -14.39
CA GLU A 216 0.71 -7.78 -15.48
C GLU A 216 0.44 -6.39 -16.02
N ARG A 217 -0.83 -6.09 -16.36
CA ARG A 217 -1.26 -4.77 -16.83
C ARG A 217 -0.93 -3.67 -15.83
N GLY A 218 -1.18 -3.91 -14.53
CA GLY A 218 -0.86 -2.96 -13.48
C GLY A 218 0.64 -2.67 -13.37
N LEU A 219 1.47 -3.70 -13.50
CA LEU A 219 2.92 -3.57 -13.43
C LEU A 219 3.54 -2.91 -14.68
N GLU A 220 2.85 -2.89 -15.81
CA GLU A 220 3.27 -2.18 -17.03
C GLU A 220 3.08 -0.67 -16.95
N ARG A 221 2.26 -0.15 -16.00
CA ARG A 221 2.05 1.28 -15.84
C ARG A 221 3.33 2.00 -15.43
N PRO A 222 3.77 3.05 -16.14
CA PRO A 222 5.03 3.74 -15.84
C PRO A 222 5.11 4.29 -14.42
N ALA A 223 4.01 4.82 -13.89
CA ALA A 223 3.93 5.33 -12.51
C ALA A 223 4.07 4.19 -11.47
N VAL A 224 3.48 3.03 -11.74
CA VAL A 224 3.65 1.83 -10.90
C VAL A 224 5.11 1.41 -10.87
N GLN A 225 5.78 1.32 -12.04
CA GLN A 225 7.19 0.94 -12.12
C GLN A 225 8.09 1.89 -11.31
N ARG A 226 7.85 3.20 -11.35
CA ARG A 226 8.59 4.17 -10.53
C ARG A 226 8.26 4.00 -9.05
N GLY A 227 6.96 4.00 -8.70
CA GLY A 227 6.49 3.94 -7.33
C GLY A 227 6.91 2.69 -6.55
N LEU A 228 7.12 1.56 -7.25
CA LEU A 228 7.60 0.31 -6.64
C LEU A 228 9.02 0.42 -6.03
N ASN A 229 9.79 1.43 -6.39
CA ASN A 229 11.17 1.62 -5.97
C ASN A 229 11.36 2.84 -5.05
N ILE A 230 10.29 3.44 -4.55
CA ILE A 230 10.32 4.66 -3.74
C ILE A 230 9.87 4.37 -2.30
N PRO A 231 10.62 4.90 -1.30
CA PRO A 231 11.94 5.54 -1.38
C PRO A 231 13.03 4.59 -1.88
N ALA A 232 13.98 5.11 -2.67
CA ALA A 232 15.10 4.30 -3.13
C ALA A 232 15.92 3.78 -1.93
N ARG A 233 16.34 2.54 -1.99
CA ARG A 233 17.32 2.00 -1.03
C ARG A 233 18.71 2.44 -1.45
N PRO A 234 19.59 2.75 -0.47
CA PRO A 234 20.98 3.09 -0.78
C PRO A 234 21.74 1.92 -1.40
#